data_af6f8e802d5dd4a52a17a69283dc4b22
#
_entry.id   af6f8e802d5dd4a52a17a69283dc4b22
#
_cell.length_a   1.000
_cell.length_b   1.000
_cell.length_c   1.000
_cell.angle_alpha   90.00
_cell.angle_beta   90.00
_cell.angle_gamma   90.00
#
_symmetry.space_group_name_H-M   'P 1'
#
loop_
_entity.id
_entity.type
_entity.pdbx_description
1 polymer ?
#
loop_
_entity_poly.entity_id
_entity_poly.type
_entity_poly.pdbx_seq_one_letter_code
_entity_poly.pdbx_strand_id
1 'polypeptide(L)'
;KAARVLGLPYPGGAPLDRLAQQSQGGVYRLPLSHVDGAPLDMSFSGLKTAVVNLAHHTQQVGEELDRAALARDFAQAVSDTLVPRAMEALRQTGRKVLCAAGGVAANSIIRGDLERACAKAGCRLYLPPLRLCGDNGAMIGAQGYYEYLAGHVADMSLNAYATRAIEAEINAD
;
A
#
# COMPACT_ATOMS: atom_id res chain seq x y z
N LYS A 1 7.64 1.73 9.83
CA LYS A 1 9.08 1.78 10.20
C LYS A 1 9.78 3.01 9.58
N ALA A 2 9.55 3.33 8.28
CA ALA A 2 10.08 4.57 7.69
C ALA A 2 9.64 5.82 8.46
N ALA A 3 8.36 5.94 8.79
CA ALA A 3 7.85 7.04 9.60
C ALA A 3 8.56 7.17 10.96
N ARG A 4 8.85 6.03 11.62
CA ARG A 4 9.59 6.02 12.89
C ARG A 4 11.02 6.55 12.74
N VAL A 5 11.72 6.15 11.67
CA VAL A 5 13.07 6.66 11.34
C VAL A 5 13.04 8.18 11.14
N LEU A 6 11.98 8.69 10.54
CA LEU A 6 11.74 10.11 10.34
C LEU A 6 11.19 10.82 11.60
N GLY A 7 11.13 10.16 12.77
CA GLY A 7 10.63 10.77 14.00
C GLY A 7 9.14 11.15 13.95
N LEU A 8 8.35 10.47 13.11
CA LEU A 8 6.93 10.74 12.97
C LEU A 8 6.11 9.88 13.95
N PRO A 9 4.94 10.37 14.41
CA PRO A 9 4.08 9.64 15.35
C PRO A 9 3.48 8.38 14.71
N TYR A 10 3.04 7.47 15.56
CA TYR A 10 2.24 6.30 15.15
C TYR A 10 0.74 6.61 15.25
N PRO A 11 -0.08 6.15 14.28
CA PRO A 11 0.26 5.46 13.03
C PRO A 11 0.90 6.39 11.99
N GLY A 12 2.01 5.93 11.38
CA GLY A 12 2.92 6.75 10.59
C GLY A 12 2.48 7.08 9.16
N GLY A 13 1.41 6.44 8.63
CA GLY A 13 1.01 6.59 7.22
C GLY A 13 0.62 8.02 6.84
N ALA A 14 -0.37 8.58 7.51
CA ALA A 14 -0.84 9.93 7.24
C ALA A 14 0.19 11.04 7.58
N PRO A 15 0.95 10.98 8.70
CA PRO A 15 2.05 11.91 8.93
C PRO A 15 3.14 11.86 7.86
N LEU A 16 3.49 10.66 7.38
CA LEU A 16 4.48 10.49 6.32
C LEU A 16 3.99 11.09 5.00
N ASP A 17 2.73 10.87 4.63
CA ASP A 17 2.13 11.44 3.42
C ASP A 17 2.12 12.98 3.48
N ARG A 18 1.73 13.57 4.62
CA ARG A 18 1.76 15.03 4.80
C ARG A 18 3.19 15.59 4.71
N LEU A 19 4.19 14.88 5.24
CA LEU A 19 5.58 15.30 5.15
C LEU A 19 6.09 15.20 3.71
N ALA A 20 5.74 14.15 2.98
CA ALA A 20 6.09 13.95 1.58
C ALA A 20 5.55 15.04 0.65
N GLN A 21 4.41 15.63 0.99
CA GLN A 21 3.83 16.74 0.20
C GLN A 21 4.60 18.07 0.34
N GLN A 22 5.52 18.19 1.30
CA GLN A 22 6.35 19.38 1.52
C GLN A 22 7.58 19.40 0.61
N SER A 23 7.84 18.35 -0.17
CA SER A 23 8.98 18.25 -1.08
C SER A 23 8.53 17.77 -2.47
N GLN A 24 9.31 18.12 -3.47
CA GLN A 24 9.16 17.55 -4.82
C GLN A 24 9.88 16.20 -4.95
N GLY A 25 10.74 15.83 -4.01
CA GLY A 25 11.54 14.61 -4.07
C GLY A 25 12.71 14.69 -5.05
N GLY A 26 13.23 13.51 -5.44
CA GLY A 26 14.37 13.41 -6.38
C GLY A 26 15.75 13.59 -5.72
N VAL A 27 15.80 13.62 -4.39
CA VAL A 27 17.03 13.80 -3.61
C VAL A 27 17.66 12.43 -3.33
N TYR A 28 16.85 11.47 -2.91
CA TYR A 28 17.33 10.16 -2.46
C TYR A 28 16.92 9.07 -3.46
N ARG A 29 17.90 8.30 -3.93
CA ARG A 29 17.64 7.13 -4.76
C ARG A 29 17.41 5.91 -3.87
N LEU A 30 16.19 5.42 -3.84
CA LEU A 30 15.78 4.26 -3.07
C LEU A 30 15.56 3.04 -3.99
N PRO A 31 15.86 1.82 -3.53
CA PRO A 31 15.67 0.62 -4.32
C PRO A 31 14.19 0.33 -4.55
N LEU A 32 13.87 -0.14 -5.76
CA LEU A 32 12.56 -0.69 -6.06
C LEU A 32 12.51 -2.18 -5.67
N SER A 33 11.32 -2.69 -5.42
CA SER A 33 11.13 -4.11 -5.15
C SER A 33 11.42 -4.95 -6.41
N HIS A 34 12.20 -6.01 -6.23
CA HIS A 34 12.40 -7.04 -7.24
C HIS A 34 12.30 -8.42 -6.56
N VAL A 35 11.58 -9.35 -7.20
CA VAL A 35 11.47 -10.75 -6.78
C VAL A 35 11.75 -11.61 -8.00
N ASP A 36 12.83 -12.40 -7.93
CA ASP A 36 13.27 -13.24 -9.04
C ASP A 36 12.21 -14.29 -9.39
N GLY A 37 11.91 -14.43 -10.68
CA GLY A 37 10.95 -15.40 -11.18
C GLY A 37 9.46 -15.07 -10.90
N ALA A 38 9.19 -14.00 -10.17
CA ALA A 38 7.83 -13.60 -9.79
C ALA A 38 7.60 -12.09 -10.06
N PRO A 39 7.39 -11.67 -11.31
CA PRO A 39 7.38 -10.26 -11.71
C PRO A 39 6.26 -9.42 -11.11
N LEU A 40 5.19 -10.04 -10.62
CA LEU A 40 4.09 -9.34 -9.93
C LEU A 40 4.26 -9.32 -8.41
N ASP A 41 5.15 -10.14 -7.86
CA ASP A 41 5.41 -10.18 -6.43
C ASP A 41 6.22 -8.98 -5.98
N MET A 42 6.09 -8.64 -4.70
CA MET A 42 6.71 -7.47 -4.11
C MET A 42 7.30 -7.77 -2.74
N SER A 43 8.49 -7.22 -2.50
CA SER A 43 9.12 -7.22 -1.17
C SER A 43 9.61 -5.82 -0.83
N PHE A 44 9.07 -5.23 0.23
CA PHE A 44 9.49 -3.91 0.72
C PHE A 44 10.58 -3.99 1.80
N SER A 45 11.15 -5.17 2.04
CA SER A 45 12.18 -5.35 3.06
C SER A 45 13.45 -4.58 2.71
N GLY A 46 13.89 -4.62 1.46
CA GLY A 46 15.04 -3.87 0.97
C GLY A 46 14.84 -2.36 1.05
N LEU A 47 13.68 -1.87 0.63
CA LEU A 47 13.33 -0.45 0.71
C LEU A 47 13.34 0.06 2.17
N LYS A 48 12.77 -0.72 3.09
CA LYS A 48 12.79 -0.40 4.52
C LYS A 48 14.22 -0.30 5.07
N THR A 49 15.08 -1.26 4.71
CA THR A 49 16.48 -1.28 5.15
C THR A 49 17.25 -0.10 4.57
N ALA A 50 17.04 0.24 3.30
CA ALA A 50 17.68 1.37 2.65
C ALA A 50 17.37 2.70 3.36
N VAL A 51 16.11 2.94 3.74
CA VAL A 51 15.71 4.14 4.51
C VAL A 51 16.41 4.21 5.87
N VAL A 52 16.48 3.08 6.59
CA VAL A 52 17.15 3.01 7.89
C VAL A 52 18.64 3.30 7.76
N ASN A 53 19.30 2.64 6.80
CA ASN A 53 20.73 2.81 6.56
C ASN A 53 21.07 4.23 6.11
N LEU A 54 20.26 4.83 5.23
CA LEU A 54 20.43 6.20 4.79
C LEU A 54 20.37 7.18 5.97
N ALA A 55 19.34 7.07 6.82
CA ALA A 55 19.19 7.95 7.98
C ALA A 55 20.35 7.80 8.98
N HIS A 56 20.83 6.57 9.21
CA HIS A 56 22.00 6.34 10.08
C HIS A 56 23.29 6.91 9.46
N HIS A 57 23.49 6.69 8.15
CA HIS A 57 24.66 7.23 7.46
C HIS A 57 24.72 8.77 7.55
N THR A 58 23.63 9.43 7.21
CA THR A 58 23.55 10.91 7.27
C THR A 58 23.86 11.42 8.68
N GLN A 59 23.36 10.74 9.71
CA GLN A 59 23.68 11.08 11.10
C GLN A 59 25.17 10.86 11.43
N GLN A 60 25.78 9.80 10.95
CA GLN A 60 27.20 9.46 11.21
C GLN A 60 28.16 10.46 10.57
N VAL A 61 27.84 10.96 9.36
CA VAL A 61 28.67 11.93 8.65
C VAL A 61 28.37 13.38 9.07
N GLY A 62 27.42 13.59 9.96
CA GLY A 62 27.05 14.93 10.46
C GLY A 62 26.29 15.78 9.44
N GLU A 63 25.71 15.16 8.42
CA GLU A 63 24.86 15.84 7.44
C GLU A 63 23.41 15.95 7.95
N GLU A 64 22.70 16.97 7.48
CA GLU A 64 21.27 17.14 7.77
C GLU A 64 20.44 16.30 6.80
N LEU A 65 19.58 15.45 7.36
CA LEU A 65 18.63 14.64 6.59
C LEU A 65 17.44 15.50 6.15
N ASP A 66 17.25 15.69 4.84
CA ASP A 66 16.00 16.26 4.33
C ASP A 66 14.86 15.21 4.49
N ARG A 67 14.17 15.33 5.61
CA ARG A 67 13.09 14.42 6.01
C ARG A 67 11.90 14.46 5.04
N ALA A 68 11.60 15.64 4.48
CA ALA A 68 10.49 15.80 3.55
C ALA A 68 10.80 15.15 2.19
N ALA A 69 12.02 15.37 1.67
CA ALA A 69 12.50 14.72 0.47
C ALA A 69 12.55 13.17 0.65
N LEU A 70 13.08 12.69 1.77
CA LEU A 70 13.12 11.24 2.03
C LEU A 70 11.72 10.63 2.14
N ALA A 71 10.76 11.32 2.78
CA ALA A 71 9.37 10.86 2.84
C ALA A 71 8.73 10.80 1.44
N ARG A 72 9.01 11.81 0.60
CA ARG A 72 8.54 11.87 -0.79
C ARG A 72 9.13 10.75 -1.63
N ASP A 73 10.45 10.59 -1.62
CA ASP A 73 11.16 9.59 -2.40
C ASP A 73 10.81 8.18 -1.96
N PHE A 74 10.58 7.96 -0.65
CA PHE A 74 10.06 6.71 -0.14
C PHE A 74 8.65 6.38 -0.67
N ALA A 75 7.73 7.32 -0.61
CA ALA A 75 6.37 7.11 -1.11
C ALA A 75 6.37 6.90 -2.63
N GLN A 76 7.23 7.61 -3.38
CA GLN A 76 7.40 7.43 -4.80
C GLN A 76 7.97 6.03 -5.12
N ALA A 77 8.99 5.55 -4.42
CA ALA A 77 9.56 4.21 -4.61
C ALA A 77 8.51 3.09 -4.34
N VAL A 78 7.61 3.30 -3.38
CA VAL A 78 6.46 2.41 -3.17
C VAL A 78 5.51 2.45 -4.36
N SER A 79 5.18 3.64 -4.84
CA SER A 79 4.30 3.84 -6.01
C SER A 79 4.89 3.22 -7.27
N ASP A 80 6.17 3.46 -7.54
CA ASP A 80 6.90 2.93 -8.70
C ASP A 80 7.02 1.39 -8.67
N THR A 81 6.87 0.81 -7.48
CA THR A 81 6.78 -0.64 -7.32
C THR A 81 5.36 -1.15 -7.56
N LEU A 82 4.35 -0.54 -6.96
CA LEU A 82 2.95 -1.01 -6.96
C LEU A 82 2.25 -0.77 -8.30
N VAL A 83 2.34 0.45 -8.82
CA VAL A 83 1.53 0.88 -9.98
C VAL A 83 1.86 0.09 -11.23
N PRO A 84 3.13 -0.10 -11.64
CA PRO A 84 3.45 -0.90 -12.82
C PRO A 84 2.98 -2.35 -12.70
N ARG A 85 3.07 -2.95 -11.51
CA ARG A 85 2.61 -4.33 -11.26
C ARG A 85 1.09 -4.45 -11.34
N ALA A 86 0.36 -3.50 -10.79
CA ALA A 86 -1.09 -3.45 -10.92
C ALA A 86 -1.53 -3.32 -12.39
N MET A 87 -0.85 -2.48 -13.16
CA MET A 87 -1.13 -2.32 -14.59
C MET A 87 -0.76 -3.56 -15.39
N GLU A 88 0.33 -4.23 -15.05
CA GLU A 88 0.74 -5.50 -15.69
C GLU A 88 -0.24 -6.62 -15.36
N ALA A 89 -0.71 -6.73 -14.12
CA ALA A 89 -1.75 -7.69 -13.73
C ALA A 89 -3.07 -7.46 -14.52
N LEU A 90 -3.48 -6.21 -14.70
CA LEU A 90 -4.63 -5.86 -15.55
C LEU A 90 -4.41 -6.31 -17.00
N ARG A 91 -3.21 -6.08 -17.54
CA ARG A 91 -2.85 -6.50 -18.90
C ARG A 91 -2.90 -8.03 -19.06
N GLN A 92 -2.31 -8.77 -18.11
CA GLN A 92 -2.27 -10.24 -18.16
C GLN A 92 -3.66 -10.88 -18.02
N THR A 93 -4.51 -10.30 -17.18
CA THR A 93 -5.86 -10.80 -16.92
C THR A 93 -6.91 -10.28 -17.92
N GLY A 94 -6.57 -9.32 -18.77
CA GLY A 94 -7.50 -8.66 -19.69
C GLY A 94 -8.58 -7.82 -18.99
N ARG A 95 -8.47 -7.59 -17.68
CA ARG A 95 -9.46 -6.83 -16.91
C ARG A 95 -9.38 -5.33 -17.22
N LYS A 96 -10.51 -4.64 -17.12
CA LYS A 96 -10.67 -3.20 -17.38
C LYS A 96 -11.05 -2.41 -16.13
N VAL A 97 -11.09 -3.08 -14.99
CA VAL A 97 -11.46 -2.49 -13.70
C VAL A 97 -10.38 -2.82 -12.68
N LEU A 98 -9.89 -1.80 -11.98
CA LEU A 98 -9.00 -1.90 -10.84
C LEU A 98 -9.72 -1.37 -9.60
N CYS A 99 -9.74 -2.15 -8.54
CA CYS A 99 -10.15 -1.69 -7.21
C CYS A 99 -8.92 -1.65 -6.30
N ALA A 100 -8.64 -0.49 -5.69
CA ALA A 100 -7.56 -0.37 -4.73
C ALA A 100 -8.12 0.15 -3.40
N ALA A 101 -7.88 -0.60 -2.33
CA ALA A 101 -8.40 -0.33 -0.99
C ALA A 101 -7.31 -0.51 0.08
N GLY A 102 -7.66 -0.25 1.34
CA GLY A 102 -6.73 -0.36 2.47
C GLY A 102 -5.93 0.92 2.72
N GLY A 103 -5.18 0.93 3.83
CA GLY A 103 -4.48 2.14 4.31
C GLY A 103 -3.45 2.71 3.33
N VAL A 104 -2.81 1.87 2.50
CA VAL A 104 -1.85 2.33 1.49
C VAL A 104 -2.53 3.10 0.36
N ALA A 105 -3.77 2.73 0.01
CA ALA A 105 -4.58 3.46 -0.98
C ALA A 105 -4.99 4.88 -0.54
N ALA A 106 -4.77 5.25 0.72
CA ALA A 106 -4.95 6.61 1.22
C ALA A 106 -3.75 7.53 0.90
N ASN A 107 -2.57 6.98 0.58
CA ASN A 107 -1.39 7.78 0.24
C ASN A 107 -1.63 8.58 -1.04
N SER A 108 -1.41 9.90 -0.98
CA SER A 108 -1.74 10.83 -2.06
C SER A 108 -0.95 10.59 -3.34
N ILE A 109 0.33 10.18 -3.21
CA ILE A 109 1.22 9.92 -4.35
C ILE A 109 0.76 8.65 -5.07
N ILE A 110 0.58 7.56 -4.34
CA ILE A 110 0.14 6.27 -4.88
C ILE A 110 -1.24 6.40 -5.54
N ARG A 111 -2.16 7.10 -4.88
CA ARG A 111 -3.50 7.36 -5.41
C ARG A 111 -3.45 8.12 -6.73
N GLY A 112 -2.69 9.22 -6.78
CA GLY A 112 -2.53 10.01 -8.00
C GLY A 112 -1.85 9.26 -9.14
N ASP A 113 -0.86 8.41 -8.83
CA ASP A 113 -0.19 7.57 -9.84
C ASP A 113 -1.11 6.49 -10.40
N LEU A 114 -1.92 5.84 -9.55
CA LEU A 114 -2.94 4.88 -9.98
C LEU A 114 -3.99 5.55 -10.88
N GLU A 115 -4.47 6.74 -10.50
CA GLU A 115 -5.43 7.51 -11.30
C GLU A 115 -4.87 7.83 -12.69
N ARG A 116 -3.62 8.33 -12.76
CA ARG A 116 -2.94 8.63 -14.02
C ARG A 116 -2.72 7.38 -14.89
N ALA A 117 -2.23 6.30 -14.26
CA ALA A 117 -1.94 5.05 -14.98
C ALA A 117 -3.22 4.41 -15.54
N CYS A 118 -4.30 4.34 -14.75
CA CYS A 118 -5.58 3.80 -15.18
C CYS A 118 -6.22 4.65 -16.29
N ALA A 119 -6.18 5.98 -16.18
CA ALA A 119 -6.67 6.89 -17.21
C ALA A 119 -5.91 6.68 -18.54
N LYS A 120 -4.58 6.59 -18.49
CA LYS A 120 -3.74 6.33 -19.67
C LYS A 120 -4.05 4.97 -20.33
N ALA A 121 -4.35 3.95 -19.53
CA ALA A 121 -4.66 2.60 -20.03
C ALA A 121 -6.14 2.39 -20.39
N GLY A 122 -7.01 3.39 -20.19
CA GLY A 122 -8.45 3.26 -20.42
C GLY A 122 -9.12 2.28 -19.46
N CYS A 123 -8.56 2.13 -18.24
CA CYS A 123 -9.11 1.27 -17.19
C CYS A 123 -9.91 2.10 -16.19
N ARG A 124 -10.99 1.51 -15.65
CA ARG A 124 -11.78 2.13 -14.59
C ARG A 124 -11.14 1.84 -13.24
N LEU A 125 -10.89 2.89 -12.45
CA LEU A 125 -10.35 2.79 -11.10
C LEU A 125 -11.44 3.08 -10.07
N TYR A 126 -11.53 2.23 -9.04
CA TYR A 126 -12.34 2.46 -7.85
C TYR A 126 -11.43 2.59 -6.63
N LEU A 127 -11.58 3.71 -5.94
CA LEU A 127 -10.88 4.03 -4.69
C LEU A 127 -11.92 4.42 -3.64
N PRO A 128 -11.85 3.90 -2.41
CA PRO A 128 -12.75 4.34 -1.36
C PRO A 128 -12.44 5.79 -0.95
N PRO A 129 -13.41 6.51 -0.38
CA PRO A 129 -13.14 7.76 0.32
C PRO A 129 -12.06 7.57 1.38
N LEU A 130 -11.20 8.58 1.62
CA LEU A 130 -10.05 8.47 2.54
C LEU A 130 -10.44 7.96 3.93
N ARG A 131 -11.59 8.38 4.46
CA ARG A 131 -12.11 7.94 5.76
C ARG A 131 -12.44 6.44 5.85
N LEU A 132 -12.56 5.75 4.71
CA LEU A 132 -12.86 4.32 4.62
C LEU A 132 -11.66 3.49 4.14
N CYS A 133 -10.49 4.09 3.95
CA CYS A 133 -9.28 3.37 3.57
C CYS A 133 -8.66 2.58 4.74
N GLY A 134 -8.84 3.03 5.98
CA GLY A 134 -8.41 2.29 7.17
C GLY A 134 -9.48 1.31 7.66
N ASP A 135 -9.13 0.53 8.69
CA ASP A 135 -10.06 -0.38 9.33
C ASP A 135 -11.27 0.39 9.88
N ASN A 136 -12.47 -0.10 9.59
CA ASN A 136 -13.70 0.52 10.05
C ASN A 136 -14.85 -0.49 10.14
N GLY A 137 -15.78 -0.25 11.07
CA GLY A 137 -16.92 -1.13 11.29
C GLY A 137 -17.90 -1.20 10.11
N ALA A 138 -17.95 -0.17 9.26
CA ALA A 138 -18.87 -0.14 8.13
C ALA A 138 -18.51 -1.21 7.08
N MET A 139 -17.22 -1.44 6.82
CA MET A 139 -16.79 -2.48 5.87
C MET A 139 -17.14 -3.88 6.39
N ILE A 140 -16.97 -4.11 7.69
CA ILE A 140 -17.30 -5.40 8.31
C ILE A 140 -18.82 -5.61 8.34
N GLY A 141 -19.58 -4.58 8.68
CA GLY A 141 -21.05 -4.65 8.66
C GLY A 141 -21.61 -4.88 7.24
N ALA A 142 -21.02 -4.24 6.23
CA ALA A 142 -21.40 -4.47 4.83
C ALA A 142 -21.11 -5.90 4.39
N GLN A 143 -19.90 -6.43 4.68
CA GLN A 143 -19.55 -7.82 4.37
C GLN A 143 -20.49 -8.79 5.08
N GLY A 144 -20.69 -8.63 6.39
CA GLY A 144 -21.62 -9.49 7.15
C GLY A 144 -23.07 -9.46 6.61
N TYR A 145 -23.54 -8.33 6.10
CA TYR A 145 -24.83 -8.24 5.45
C TYR A 145 -24.91 -9.07 4.17
N TYR A 146 -23.87 -9.01 3.32
CA TYR A 146 -23.84 -9.80 2.08
C TYR A 146 -23.68 -11.29 2.37
N GLU A 147 -22.88 -11.69 3.36
CA GLU A 147 -22.77 -13.08 3.80
C GLU A 147 -24.13 -13.61 4.31
N TYR A 148 -24.84 -12.79 5.11
CA TYR A 148 -26.18 -13.15 5.57
C TYR A 148 -27.18 -13.35 4.42
N LEU A 149 -27.16 -12.46 3.40
CA LEU A 149 -28.02 -12.61 2.21
C LEU A 149 -27.66 -13.85 1.38
N ALA A 150 -26.40 -14.26 1.37
CA ALA A 150 -25.94 -15.48 0.71
C ALA A 150 -26.25 -16.77 1.51
N GLY A 151 -26.79 -16.64 2.73
CA GLY A 151 -27.08 -17.77 3.59
C GLY A 151 -25.87 -18.33 4.36
N HIS A 152 -24.73 -17.63 4.31
CA HIS A 152 -23.50 -18.02 5.01
C HIS A 152 -23.60 -17.62 6.49
N VAL A 153 -24.27 -18.45 7.27
CA VAL A 153 -24.45 -18.25 8.71
C VAL A 153 -23.70 -19.34 9.45
N ALA A 154 -22.76 -18.90 10.30
CA ALA A 154 -21.99 -19.83 11.13
C ALA A 154 -22.83 -20.37 12.29
N ASP A 155 -22.52 -21.56 12.75
CA ASP A 155 -23.06 -22.16 13.97
C ASP A 155 -22.23 -21.76 15.21
N MET A 156 -22.53 -22.39 16.35
CA MET A 156 -21.84 -22.10 17.63
C MET A 156 -20.39 -22.62 17.67
N SER A 157 -19.89 -23.29 16.64
CA SER A 157 -18.50 -23.71 16.53
C SER A 157 -17.59 -22.64 15.93
N LEU A 158 -18.15 -21.49 15.49
CA LEU A 158 -17.38 -20.37 14.95
C LEU A 158 -16.24 -19.98 15.89
N ASN A 159 -15.02 -19.92 15.35
CA ASN A 159 -13.83 -19.53 16.09
C ASN A 159 -13.06 -18.43 15.34
N ALA A 160 -12.23 -17.67 16.07
CA ALA A 160 -11.32 -16.69 15.51
C ALA A 160 -9.96 -17.32 15.23
N TYR A 161 -9.40 -17.02 14.07
CA TYR A 161 -8.08 -17.49 13.65
C TYR A 161 -7.17 -16.29 13.44
N ALA A 162 -5.95 -16.34 14.02
CA ALA A 162 -4.95 -15.28 13.85
C ALA A 162 -4.39 -15.21 12.41
N THR A 163 -4.37 -16.34 11.72
CA THR A 163 -3.92 -16.43 10.32
C THR A 163 -4.72 -17.52 9.61
N ARG A 164 -5.20 -17.21 8.43
CA ARG A 164 -5.90 -18.15 7.54
C ARG A 164 -5.45 -17.90 6.10
N ALA A 165 -5.29 -18.97 5.31
CA ALA A 165 -5.00 -18.85 3.89
C ALA A 165 -6.23 -18.33 3.15
N ILE A 166 -6.02 -17.44 2.17
CA ILE A 166 -7.12 -16.86 1.36
C ILE A 166 -7.89 -17.97 0.64
N GLU A 167 -7.18 -19.00 0.15
CA GLU A 167 -7.77 -20.13 -0.58
C GLU A 167 -8.64 -21.04 0.30
N ALA A 168 -8.49 -20.97 1.63
CA ALA A 168 -9.28 -21.80 2.55
C ALA A 168 -10.78 -21.44 2.56
N GLU A 169 -11.16 -20.27 2.06
CA GLU A 169 -12.57 -19.85 1.95
C GLU A 169 -13.19 -20.17 0.58
N ILE A 170 -12.36 -20.34 -0.45
CA ILE A 170 -12.81 -20.64 -1.82
C ILE A 170 -13.24 -22.11 -1.93
N ASN A 171 -12.73 -23.00 -1.06
CA ASN A 171 -12.96 -24.45 -1.08
C ASN A 171 -13.85 -24.96 0.07
N ALA A 172 -14.62 -24.07 0.72
CA ALA A 172 -15.50 -24.40 1.84
C ALA A 172 -16.96 -24.60 1.40
N ASP A 173 -17.16 -25.32 0.29
CA ASP A 173 -18.47 -25.86 -0.17
C ASP A 173 -18.63 -27.33 0.21
#